data_b5d8112dec1cc18ae1863c9373adc523
#
_entry.id   b5d8112dec1cc18ae1863c9373adc523
#
_cell.length_a   1.000
_cell.length_b   1.000
_cell.length_c   1.000
_cell.angle_alpha   90.00
_cell.angle_beta   90.00
_cell.angle_gamma   90.00
#
_symmetry.space_group_name_H-M   'P 1'
#
loop_
_entity.id
_entity.type
_entity.pdbx_description
1 polymer ?
#
loop_
_entity_poly.entity_id
_entity_poly.type
_entity_poly.pdbx_seq_one_letter_code
_entity_poly.pdbx_strand_id
1 'polypeptide(L)'
;MKHVYLIFLFLQFLSIPFFCNSEVDIFLNSLENRVGKDLFKTFSIISGIKNENITQNTDKRNLNIFNTNNERKTLMKTLSKDCLSFSEKICLALFLDNPSSDFLEIKKRQNILKALRSFQDFYEMKNILLSFLKNENNFLETILYPQKYETLSNEDICEKLFSIQCFLKMIKKMHKIIIGNDDISIYINEYIKNISKIVKNEDFSDSFMKTLKFFYKKKIKNRRLGFCRNSKIEYLKNVYDHRYDFFLALYDFSRIFMFWNIATSDLGYVFAKIYDVKEKNTPFLKVEKMCNIYNKKQINDTFTLNLNKSGTFVVMKLNNVFHNNITTKVLLLNVYLSQVFGISFAKIFELTVFNRIDTQISKII
;
A
#
# COMPACT_ATOMS: atom_id res chain seq x y z
N MET A 1 10.55 -19.23 -22.91
CA MET A 1 9.40 -18.59 -22.22
C MET A 1 8.62 -17.78 -23.26
N LYS A 2 7.38 -18.16 -23.53
CA LYS A 2 6.53 -17.42 -24.48
C LYS A 2 5.76 -16.36 -23.67
N HIS A 3 5.96 -15.09 -24.02
CA HIS A 3 5.20 -13.99 -23.43
C HIS A 3 3.77 -14.04 -23.94
N VAL A 4 2.81 -14.00 -23.03
CA VAL A 4 1.39 -13.89 -23.38
C VAL A 4 0.96 -12.46 -23.10
N TYR A 5 0.51 -11.79 -24.13
CA TYR A 5 0.02 -10.42 -24.09
C TYR A 5 -1.50 -10.44 -24.22
N LEU A 6 -2.20 -9.77 -23.33
CA LEU A 6 -3.60 -9.42 -23.51
C LEU A 6 -3.63 -8.11 -24.29
N ILE A 7 -3.68 -8.19 -25.61
CA ILE A 7 -3.71 -7.01 -26.48
C ILE A 7 -5.14 -6.77 -26.94
N PHE A 8 -5.73 -5.65 -26.51
CA PHE A 8 -6.94 -5.12 -27.09
C PHE A 8 -6.54 -4.10 -28.15
N LEU A 9 -6.55 -4.50 -29.40
CA LEU A 9 -6.22 -3.64 -30.54
C LEU A 9 -7.39 -2.73 -30.89
N PHE A 10 -7.21 -1.43 -30.73
CA PHE A 10 -7.87 -0.43 -31.56
C PHE A 10 -6.82 0.49 -32.19
N LEU A 11 -7.02 0.77 -33.47
CA LEU A 11 -6.15 1.40 -34.43
C LEU A 11 -5.47 2.70 -33.95
N GLN A 12 -4.24 2.85 -34.38
CA GLN A 12 -3.28 3.93 -34.21
C GLN A 12 -3.83 5.33 -34.43
N PHE A 13 -3.37 6.31 -33.63
CA PHE A 13 -2.83 7.57 -34.13
C PHE A 13 -1.93 8.25 -33.07
N LEU A 14 -0.70 8.52 -33.53
CA LEU A 14 0.29 9.51 -33.09
C LEU A 14 0.50 9.74 -31.59
N SER A 15 1.53 9.10 -31.08
CA SER A 15 2.16 9.41 -29.80
C SER A 15 3.08 10.62 -29.94
N ILE A 16 2.70 11.75 -29.38
CA ILE A 16 3.62 12.82 -29.00
C ILE A 16 4.23 12.42 -27.65
N PRO A 17 5.56 12.35 -27.51
CA PRO A 17 6.17 12.10 -26.21
C PRO A 17 6.03 13.36 -25.34
N PHE A 18 4.92 13.50 -24.65
CA PHE A 18 4.90 14.38 -23.48
C PHE A 18 5.77 13.74 -22.40
N PHE A 19 6.72 14.47 -21.85
CA PHE A 19 7.37 14.18 -20.58
C PHE A 19 6.26 14.16 -19.52
N CYS A 20 5.68 12.99 -19.29
CA CYS A 20 4.61 12.83 -18.36
C CYS A 20 5.21 12.30 -17.06
N ASN A 21 5.18 13.11 -16.00
CA ASN A 21 5.38 12.61 -14.65
C ASN A 21 4.53 11.35 -14.45
N SER A 22 5.04 10.35 -13.76
CA SER A 22 4.26 9.14 -13.49
C SER A 22 2.97 9.52 -12.76
N GLU A 23 1.90 8.75 -12.91
CA GLU A 23 0.64 9.05 -12.21
C GLU A 23 0.80 9.03 -10.70
N VAL A 24 1.71 8.18 -10.20
CA VAL A 24 2.05 8.16 -8.79
C VAL A 24 2.78 9.43 -8.38
N ASP A 25 3.64 10.01 -9.25
CA ASP A 25 4.29 11.30 -8.96
C ASP A 25 3.28 12.44 -8.89
N ILE A 26 2.26 12.43 -9.75
CA ILE A 26 1.18 13.41 -9.71
C ILE A 26 0.39 13.27 -8.41
N PHE A 27 0.08 12.03 -7.99
CA PHE A 27 -0.56 11.76 -6.70
C PHE A 27 0.31 12.24 -5.53
N LEU A 28 1.60 11.91 -5.53
CA LEU A 28 2.54 12.33 -4.49
C LEU A 28 2.75 13.85 -4.47
N ASN A 29 2.69 14.51 -5.64
CA ASN A 29 2.69 15.96 -5.74
C ASN A 29 1.42 16.59 -5.16
N SER A 30 0.25 15.96 -5.36
CA SER A 30 -1.02 16.43 -4.82
C SER A 30 -1.10 16.37 -3.30
N LEU A 31 -0.21 15.60 -2.66
CA LEU A 31 -0.09 15.58 -1.19
C LEU A 31 0.59 16.85 -0.66
N GLU A 32 1.06 17.76 -1.54
CA GLU A 32 1.74 19.04 -1.21
C GLU A 32 2.88 18.90 -0.17
N ASN A 33 3.37 17.67 0.04
CA ASN A 33 4.25 17.35 1.14
C ASN A 33 5.50 16.60 0.64
N ARG A 34 6.69 17.21 0.85
CA ARG A 34 7.98 16.59 0.58
C ARG A 34 8.13 15.24 1.30
N VAL A 35 7.60 15.12 2.51
CA VAL A 35 7.62 13.89 3.33
C VAL A 35 7.03 12.71 2.56
N GLY A 36 5.93 12.92 1.80
CA GLY A 36 5.28 11.86 1.05
C GLY A 36 6.15 11.25 -0.04
N LYS A 37 6.85 12.08 -0.81
CA LYS A 37 7.76 11.63 -1.87
C LYS A 37 8.96 10.87 -1.29
N ASP A 38 9.58 11.42 -0.26
CA ASP A 38 10.75 10.83 0.36
C ASP A 38 10.38 9.51 1.06
N LEU A 39 9.20 9.43 1.69
CA LEU A 39 8.69 8.21 2.30
C LEU A 39 8.35 7.14 1.24
N PHE A 40 7.69 7.52 0.14
CA PHE A 40 7.40 6.61 -0.97
C PHE A 40 8.70 6.03 -1.56
N LYS A 41 9.69 6.88 -1.83
CA LYS A 41 11.01 6.46 -2.31
C LYS A 41 11.67 5.49 -1.33
N THR A 42 11.63 5.81 -0.04
CA THR A 42 12.20 4.96 1.01
C THR A 42 11.49 3.62 1.05
N PHE A 43 10.17 3.59 1.05
CA PHE A 43 9.38 2.35 1.05
C PHE A 43 9.61 1.52 -0.23
N SER A 44 9.75 2.15 -1.38
CA SER A 44 10.09 1.47 -2.63
C SER A 44 11.44 0.74 -2.54
N ILE A 45 12.44 1.36 -1.94
CA ILE A 45 13.77 0.75 -1.75
C ILE A 45 13.70 -0.42 -0.76
N ILE A 46 13.08 -0.24 0.40
CA ILE A 46 13.09 -1.25 1.48
C ILE A 46 12.12 -2.40 1.24
N SER A 47 11.06 -2.18 0.45
CA SER A 47 10.07 -3.21 0.16
C SER A 47 10.62 -4.36 -0.66
N GLY A 48 11.68 -4.11 -1.44
CA GLY A 48 12.19 -5.06 -2.42
C GLY A 48 11.16 -5.38 -3.51
N ILE A 49 10.06 -4.64 -3.60
CA ILE A 49 9.06 -4.82 -4.66
C ILE A 49 9.74 -4.52 -5.99
N LYS A 50 9.85 -5.54 -6.82
CA LYS A 50 10.37 -5.39 -8.17
C LYS A 50 9.36 -4.61 -8.99
N ASN A 51 9.81 -3.56 -9.66
CA ASN A 51 9.00 -2.88 -10.65
C ASN A 51 8.94 -3.76 -11.90
N GLU A 52 7.97 -4.65 -11.95
CA GLU A 52 7.83 -5.64 -13.03
C GLU A 52 7.27 -5.04 -14.32
N ASN A 53 6.99 -3.71 -14.35
CA ASN A 53 6.40 -2.99 -15.50
C ASN A 53 5.19 -3.71 -16.12
N ILE A 54 4.40 -4.39 -15.29
CA ILE A 54 3.20 -5.12 -15.72
C ILE A 54 2.19 -4.17 -16.36
N THR A 55 2.17 -2.90 -15.92
CA THR A 55 1.31 -1.84 -16.46
C THR A 55 2.11 -0.58 -16.76
N GLN A 56 1.82 0.05 -17.88
CA GLN A 56 2.40 1.36 -18.20
C GLN A 56 1.63 2.49 -17.51
N ASN A 57 2.23 3.67 -17.40
CA ASN A 57 1.57 4.84 -16.81
C ASN A 57 0.26 5.22 -17.54
N THR A 58 0.23 5.06 -18.87
CA THR A 58 -0.97 5.27 -19.68
C THR A 58 -2.11 4.32 -19.28
N ASP A 59 -1.78 3.08 -18.94
CA ASP A 59 -2.75 2.07 -18.53
C ASP A 59 -3.31 2.39 -17.14
N LYS A 60 -2.46 2.81 -16.20
CA LYS A 60 -2.87 3.25 -14.87
C LYS A 60 -3.83 4.45 -14.96
N ARG A 61 -3.56 5.38 -15.89
CA ARG A 61 -4.45 6.53 -16.18
C ARG A 61 -5.79 6.07 -16.74
N ASN A 62 -5.77 5.19 -17.75
CA ASN A 62 -6.99 4.66 -18.35
C ASN A 62 -7.87 3.92 -17.35
N LEU A 63 -7.27 3.26 -16.36
CA LEU A 63 -7.95 2.59 -15.26
C LEU A 63 -8.34 3.52 -14.11
N ASN A 64 -7.97 4.80 -14.14
CA ASN A 64 -8.17 5.78 -13.05
C ASN A 64 -7.59 5.30 -11.72
N ILE A 65 -6.34 4.82 -11.73
CA ILE A 65 -5.72 4.33 -10.50
C ILE A 65 -5.40 5.48 -9.55
N PHE A 66 -4.70 6.53 -10.03
CA PHE A 66 -4.23 7.66 -9.23
C PHE A 66 -4.81 9.01 -9.62
N ASN A 67 -5.53 9.12 -10.68
CA ASN A 67 -5.83 10.36 -11.41
C ASN A 67 -6.09 11.60 -10.55
N THR A 68 -5.64 12.73 -11.06
CA THR A 68 -5.59 14.02 -10.38
C THR A 68 -6.43 15.11 -11.05
N ASN A 69 -6.82 14.94 -12.30
CA ASN A 69 -7.55 15.96 -13.05
C ASN A 69 -9.05 15.87 -12.80
N ASN A 70 -9.53 16.42 -11.68
CA ASN A 70 -10.95 16.63 -11.36
C ASN A 70 -11.88 15.42 -11.40
N GLU A 71 -11.42 14.22 -11.64
CA GLU A 71 -12.26 13.03 -11.56
C GLU A 71 -12.51 12.67 -10.09
N ARG A 72 -13.79 12.64 -9.76
CA ARG A 72 -14.28 12.48 -8.37
C ARG A 72 -13.96 11.12 -7.75
N LYS A 73 -13.62 10.10 -8.56
CA LYS A 73 -13.46 8.72 -8.10
C LYS A 73 -12.26 8.05 -8.75
N THR A 74 -11.21 7.83 -7.97
CA THR A 74 -10.06 7.02 -8.36
C THR A 74 -9.95 5.77 -7.49
N LEU A 75 -9.23 4.75 -7.96
CA LEU A 75 -8.99 3.54 -7.17
C LEU A 75 -8.27 3.86 -5.87
N MET A 76 -7.19 4.66 -5.96
CA MET A 76 -6.45 5.12 -4.79
C MET A 76 -7.36 5.81 -3.77
N LYS A 77 -8.21 6.78 -4.20
CA LYS A 77 -9.14 7.47 -3.33
C LYS A 77 -10.20 6.54 -2.72
N THR A 78 -10.66 5.56 -3.50
CA THR A 78 -11.67 4.60 -3.04
C THR A 78 -11.12 3.67 -1.98
N LEU A 79 -9.93 3.12 -2.19
CA LEU A 79 -9.29 2.19 -1.25
C LEU A 79 -8.66 2.89 -0.05
N SER A 80 -8.20 4.14 -0.20
CA SER A 80 -7.59 4.90 0.91
C SER A 80 -8.60 5.58 1.83
N LYS A 81 -9.91 5.45 1.56
CA LYS A 81 -10.96 6.11 2.35
C LYS A 81 -10.86 5.78 3.83
N ASP A 82 -10.55 4.53 4.13
CA ASP A 82 -10.48 4.01 5.50
C ASP A 82 -9.04 4.03 6.07
N CYS A 83 -8.04 4.41 5.26
CA CYS A 83 -6.67 4.57 5.73
C CYS A 83 -6.56 5.77 6.68
N LEU A 84 -6.17 5.52 7.89
CA LEU A 84 -6.09 6.52 8.96
C LEU A 84 -4.76 7.26 8.94
N SER A 85 -3.64 6.56 8.73
CA SER A 85 -2.31 7.14 8.75
C SER A 85 -1.85 7.58 7.35
N PHE A 86 -0.93 8.54 7.33
CA PHE A 86 -0.30 8.99 6.10
C PHE A 86 0.58 7.90 5.50
N SER A 87 1.34 7.20 6.34
CA SER A 87 2.21 6.10 5.91
C SER A 87 1.45 4.91 5.32
N GLU A 88 0.23 4.61 5.78
CA GLU A 88 -0.66 3.62 5.15
C GLU A 88 -1.03 4.01 3.72
N LYS A 89 -1.37 5.28 3.49
CA LYS A 89 -1.71 5.78 2.15
C LYS A 89 -0.53 5.69 1.20
N ILE A 90 0.66 6.00 1.67
CA ILE A 90 1.89 5.86 0.88
C ILE A 90 2.17 4.37 0.57
N CYS A 91 1.97 3.49 1.53
CA CYS A 91 2.10 2.05 1.32
C CYS A 91 1.07 1.54 0.29
N LEU A 92 -0.19 1.96 0.38
CA LEU A 92 -1.24 1.63 -0.60
C LEU A 92 -0.86 2.12 -2.00
N ALA A 93 -0.35 3.34 -2.14
CA ALA A 93 0.11 3.87 -3.41
C ALA A 93 1.24 3.01 -4.00
N LEU A 94 2.19 2.57 -3.18
CA LEU A 94 3.27 1.69 -3.60
C LEU A 94 2.75 0.34 -4.14
N PHE A 95 1.78 -0.28 -3.45
CA PHE A 95 1.19 -1.54 -3.90
C PHE A 95 0.37 -1.36 -5.18
N LEU A 96 -0.40 -0.27 -5.28
CA LEU A 96 -1.15 0.07 -6.48
C LEU A 96 -0.25 0.45 -7.66
N ASP A 97 0.94 0.95 -7.42
CA ASP A 97 1.90 1.24 -8.48
C ASP A 97 2.58 -0.02 -9.01
N ASN A 98 2.63 -1.08 -8.20
CA ASN A 98 3.38 -2.30 -8.47
C ASN A 98 2.51 -3.57 -8.35
N PRO A 99 1.62 -3.85 -9.32
CA PRO A 99 0.95 -5.15 -9.41
C PRO A 99 1.99 -6.25 -9.58
N SER A 100 1.73 -7.45 -9.09
CA SER A 100 2.67 -8.58 -9.16
C SER A 100 2.30 -9.56 -10.24
N SER A 101 3.30 -10.10 -10.95
CA SER A 101 3.17 -11.28 -11.81
C SER A 101 3.57 -12.59 -11.10
N ASP A 102 4.00 -12.50 -9.85
CA ASP A 102 4.32 -13.67 -9.05
C ASP A 102 3.08 -14.25 -8.38
N PHE A 103 2.70 -15.45 -8.81
CA PHE A 103 1.58 -16.20 -8.23
C PHE A 103 1.71 -16.39 -6.72
N LEU A 104 2.89 -16.73 -6.22
CA LEU A 104 3.10 -17.00 -4.79
C LEU A 104 2.94 -15.72 -3.96
N GLU A 105 3.47 -14.60 -4.46
CA GLU A 105 3.33 -13.30 -3.80
C GLU A 105 1.85 -12.88 -3.74
N ILE A 106 1.10 -13.04 -4.82
CA ILE A 106 -0.34 -12.71 -4.83
C ILE A 106 -1.11 -13.61 -3.85
N LYS A 107 -0.82 -14.90 -3.82
CA LYS A 107 -1.43 -15.83 -2.86
C LYS A 107 -1.12 -15.46 -1.42
N LYS A 108 0.12 -15.05 -1.14
CA LYS A 108 0.54 -14.57 0.17
C LYS A 108 -0.28 -13.35 0.60
N ARG A 109 -0.40 -12.33 -0.27
CA ARG A 109 -1.24 -11.15 -0.02
C ARG A 109 -2.70 -11.52 0.25
N GLN A 110 -3.24 -12.45 -0.53
CA GLN A 110 -4.60 -12.96 -0.36
C GLN A 110 -4.81 -13.66 0.99
N ASN A 111 -3.85 -14.47 1.41
CA ASN A 111 -3.92 -15.18 2.70
C ASN A 111 -3.87 -14.22 3.88
N ILE A 112 -3.06 -13.16 3.78
CA ILE A 112 -3.02 -12.09 4.79
C ILE A 112 -4.37 -11.38 4.90
N LEU A 113 -4.98 -11.02 3.76
CA LEU A 113 -6.31 -10.39 3.76
C LEU A 113 -7.37 -11.29 4.40
N LYS A 114 -7.31 -12.61 4.14
CA LYS A 114 -8.22 -13.58 4.77
C LYS A 114 -8.02 -13.65 6.28
N ALA A 115 -6.77 -13.74 6.73
CA ALA A 115 -6.44 -13.79 8.15
C ALA A 115 -6.87 -12.51 8.87
N LEU A 116 -6.59 -11.34 8.30
CA LEU A 116 -6.96 -10.05 8.88
C LEU A 116 -8.48 -9.82 8.91
N ARG A 117 -9.23 -10.40 7.97
CA ARG A 117 -10.69 -10.30 7.94
C ARG A 117 -11.37 -10.98 9.13
N SER A 118 -10.77 -12.04 9.67
CA SER A 118 -11.26 -12.79 10.83
C SER A 118 -10.74 -12.27 12.17
N PHE A 119 -9.86 -11.27 12.16
CA PHE A 119 -9.18 -10.80 13.36
C PHE A 119 -10.05 -9.92 14.23
N GLN A 120 -10.35 -10.37 15.45
CA GLN A 120 -11.27 -9.69 16.37
C GLN A 120 -10.62 -8.53 17.14
N ASP A 121 -9.34 -8.65 17.52
CA ASP A 121 -8.65 -7.65 18.37
C ASP A 121 -8.24 -6.38 17.63
N PHE A 122 -8.68 -6.24 16.38
CA PHE A 122 -8.28 -5.13 15.56
C PHE A 122 -8.79 -3.79 16.02
N TYR A 123 -9.93 -3.78 16.73
CA TYR A 123 -10.44 -2.54 17.32
C TYR A 123 -9.45 -1.95 18.35
N GLU A 124 -8.80 -2.81 19.15
CA GLU A 124 -7.75 -2.38 20.07
C GLU A 124 -6.54 -1.82 19.30
N MET A 125 -6.12 -2.50 18.25
CA MET A 125 -5.03 -2.00 17.39
C MET A 125 -5.35 -0.64 16.77
N LYS A 126 -6.58 -0.41 16.31
CA LYS A 126 -7.02 0.89 15.80
C LYS A 126 -6.91 2.00 16.84
N ASN A 127 -7.31 1.74 18.07
CA ASN A 127 -7.20 2.71 19.18
C ASN A 127 -5.73 3.06 19.50
N ILE A 128 -4.85 2.06 19.42
CA ILE A 128 -3.41 2.26 19.58
C ILE A 128 -2.86 3.16 18.46
N LEU A 129 -3.25 2.90 17.21
CA LEU A 129 -2.90 3.72 16.06
C LEU A 129 -3.35 5.18 16.25
N LEU A 130 -4.62 5.40 16.62
CA LEU A 130 -5.17 6.74 16.83
C LEU A 130 -4.34 7.56 17.83
N SER A 131 -3.74 6.92 18.82
CA SER A 131 -2.84 7.59 19.77
C SER A 131 -1.53 8.07 19.15
N PHE A 132 -1.07 7.44 18.08
CA PHE A 132 0.15 7.81 17.35
C PHE A 132 -0.09 8.86 16.27
N LEU A 133 -1.25 8.87 15.61
CA LEU A 133 -1.51 9.72 14.43
C LEU A 133 -1.22 11.20 14.65
N LYS A 134 -1.49 11.72 15.86
CA LYS A 134 -1.19 13.12 16.22
C LYS A 134 0.30 13.45 16.18
N ASN A 135 1.16 12.44 16.22
CA ASN A 135 2.61 12.57 16.26
C ASN A 135 3.28 12.00 15.00
N GLU A 136 2.52 11.47 14.05
CA GLU A 136 3.05 10.82 12.86
C GLU A 136 3.94 11.75 12.04
N ASN A 137 3.50 12.97 11.76
CA ASN A 137 4.30 13.93 10.99
C ASN A 137 5.63 14.25 11.67
N ASN A 138 5.61 14.56 12.96
CA ASN A 138 6.84 14.83 13.72
C ASN A 138 7.78 13.63 13.75
N PHE A 139 7.22 12.41 13.82
CA PHE A 139 7.99 11.17 13.73
C PHE A 139 8.63 11.02 12.36
N LEU A 140 7.86 11.15 11.27
CA LEU A 140 8.35 11.06 9.90
C LEU A 140 9.44 12.08 9.60
N GLU A 141 9.24 13.34 9.97
CA GLU A 141 10.26 14.37 9.84
C GLU A 141 11.54 14.04 10.61
N THR A 142 11.39 13.43 11.79
CA THR A 142 12.56 13.08 12.62
C THR A 142 13.41 12.00 11.97
N ILE A 143 12.79 10.96 11.36
CA ILE A 143 13.55 9.86 10.75
C ILE A 143 13.97 10.15 9.31
N LEU A 144 13.21 10.97 8.55
CA LEU A 144 13.53 11.32 7.16
C LEU A 144 14.62 12.39 7.06
N TYR A 145 14.55 13.41 7.92
CA TYR A 145 15.39 14.58 7.80
C TYR A 145 16.30 14.74 9.04
N PRO A 146 17.52 14.22 8.97
CA PRO A 146 18.51 14.49 10.01
C PRO A 146 18.84 15.98 10.00
N GLN A 147 18.27 16.67 10.96
CA GLN A 147 18.60 18.08 11.18
C GLN A 147 19.93 18.18 11.96
N LYS A 148 20.59 19.31 11.83
CA LYS A 148 21.66 19.66 12.76
C LYS A 148 21.03 19.86 14.14
N TYR A 149 21.02 18.81 14.95
CA TYR A 149 20.39 18.79 16.28
C TYR A 149 20.84 19.92 17.18
N GLU A 150 22.05 20.45 16.92
CA GLU A 150 22.64 21.58 17.64
C GLU A 150 21.88 22.89 17.43
N THR A 151 21.19 23.05 16.30
CA THR A 151 20.39 24.23 15.96
C THR A 151 18.96 24.18 16.45
N LEU A 152 18.48 23.00 16.89
CA LEU A 152 17.11 22.84 17.36
C LEU A 152 16.88 23.49 18.73
N SER A 153 15.69 24.03 18.93
CA SER A 153 15.26 24.44 20.26
C SER A 153 15.09 23.23 21.20
N ASN A 154 15.16 23.45 22.51
CA ASN A 154 14.85 22.38 23.47
C ASN A 154 13.41 21.84 23.32
N GLU A 155 12.50 22.66 22.83
CA GLU A 155 11.10 22.30 22.60
C GLU A 155 11.00 21.32 21.42
N ASP A 156 11.63 21.67 20.28
CA ASP A 156 11.65 20.81 19.09
C ASP A 156 12.29 19.46 19.39
N ILE A 157 13.41 19.44 20.13
CA ILE A 157 14.07 18.20 20.55
C ILE A 157 13.10 17.33 21.38
N CYS A 158 12.38 17.93 22.33
CA CYS A 158 11.43 17.19 23.14
C CYS A 158 10.25 16.65 22.33
N GLU A 159 9.74 17.39 21.34
CA GLU A 159 8.66 16.96 20.48
C GLU A 159 9.08 15.79 19.58
N LYS A 160 10.28 15.87 19.01
CA LYS A 160 10.85 14.77 18.21
C LYS A 160 11.00 13.50 19.07
N LEU A 161 11.60 13.60 20.23
CA LEU A 161 11.76 12.46 21.16
C LEU A 161 10.38 11.89 21.63
N PHE A 162 9.40 12.76 21.81
CA PHE A 162 8.05 12.33 22.18
C PHE A 162 7.37 11.56 21.05
N SER A 163 7.52 12.01 19.79
CA SER A 163 6.99 11.30 18.63
C SER A 163 7.60 9.90 18.48
N ILE A 164 8.92 9.77 18.70
CA ILE A 164 9.60 8.46 18.76
C ILE A 164 9.01 7.58 19.86
N GLN A 165 8.81 8.15 21.06
CA GLN A 165 8.20 7.40 22.17
C GLN A 165 6.80 6.89 21.81
N CYS A 166 5.98 7.72 21.16
CA CYS A 166 4.64 7.34 20.72
C CYS A 166 4.69 6.17 19.72
N PHE A 167 5.59 6.24 18.73
CA PHE A 167 5.79 5.16 17.78
C PHE A 167 6.23 3.86 18.46
N LEU A 168 7.26 3.90 19.30
CA LEU A 168 7.74 2.71 20.03
C LEU A 168 6.67 2.08 20.89
N LYS A 169 5.86 2.89 21.58
CA LYS A 169 4.72 2.37 22.35
C LYS A 169 3.70 1.68 21.48
N MET A 170 3.39 2.30 20.35
CA MET A 170 2.43 1.75 19.39
C MET A 170 2.90 0.39 18.90
N ILE A 171 4.12 0.28 18.35
CA ILE A 171 4.63 -0.98 17.80
C ILE A 171 4.80 -2.07 18.87
N LYS A 172 5.21 -1.74 20.10
CA LYS A 172 5.31 -2.71 21.22
C LYS A 172 3.94 -3.30 21.56
N LYS A 173 2.90 -2.47 21.64
CA LYS A 173 1.53 -2.94 21.92
C LYS A 173 1.00 -3.80 20.77
N MET A 174 1.15 -3.35 19.53
CA MET A 174 0.76 -4.13 18.34
C MET A 174 1.44 -5.49 18.29
N HIS A 175 2.74 -5.51 18.50
CA HIS A 175 3.53 -6.73 18.52
C HIS A 175 2.98 -7.73 19.55
N LYS A 176 2.64 -7.25 20.76
CA LYS A 176 2.06 -8.09 21.80
C LYS A 176 0.71 -8.69 21.40
N ILE A 177 -0.16 -7.90 20.77
CA ILE A 177 -1.47 -8.37 20.28
C ILE A 177 -1.32 -9.40 19.18
N ILE A 178 -0.47 -9.14 18.21
CA ILE A 178 -0.28 -10.02 17.05
C ILE A 178 0.35 -11.35 17.46
N ILE A 179 1.38 -11.33 18.29
CA ILE A 179 2.04 -12.58 18.75
C ILE A 179 1.14 -13.38 19.70
N GLY A 180 0.27 -12.71 20.45
CA GLY A 180 -0.70 -13.39 21.32
C GLY A 180 -1.84 -14.07 20.57
N ASN A 181 -1.88 -13.99 19.22
CA ASN A 181 -2.92 -14.59 18.40
C ASN A 181 -2.30 -15.55 17.37
N ASP A 182 -2.35 -16.85 17.68
CA ASP A 182 -1.71 -17.91 16.88
C ASP A 182 -2.26 -17.99 15.45
N ASP A 183 -3.56 -17.75 15.26
CA ASP A 183 -4.23 -17.88 13.95
C ASP A 183 -3.70 -16.88 12.92
N ILE A 184 -3.24 -15.72 13.39
CA ILE A 184 -2.74 -14.65 12.53
C ILE A 184 -1.23 -14.65 12.46
N SER A 185 -0.57 -14.98 13.55
CA SER A 185 0.90 -14.95 13.64
C SER A 185 1.56 -15.72 12.50
N ILE A 186 1.02 -16.86 12.10
CA ILE A 186 1.51 -17.70 11.00
C ILE A 186 1.58 -16.92 9.67
N TYR A 187 0.57 -16.09 9.38
CA TYR A 187 0.49 -15.35 8.11
C TYR A 187 1.20 -13.98 8.16
N ILE A 188 1.31 -13.38 9.35
CA ILE A 188 1.81 -12.01 9.53
C ILE A 188 3.27 -11.99 10.03
N ASN A 189 3.82 -13.07 10.54
CA ASN A 189 5.18 -13.09 11.13
C ASN A 189 6.25 -12.46 10.24
N GLU A 190 6.22 -12.71 8.93
CA GLU A 190 7.15 -12.09 7.99
C GLU A 190 6.92 -10.57 7.87
N TYR A 191 5.68 -10.12 8.02
CA TYR A 191 5.27 -8.72 7.95
C TYR A 191 5.52 -7.93 9.24
N ILE A 192 5.79 -8.60 10.36
CA ILE A 192 6.17 -7.97 11.64
C ILE A 192 7.63 -8.22 12.02
N LYS A 193 8.42 -8.81 11.13
CA LYS A 193 9.82 -9.16 11.41
C LYS A 193 10.63 -7.96 11.88
N ASN A 194 10.49 -6.82 11.23
CA ASN A 194 11.23 -5.61 11.58
C ASN A 194 10.66 -4.91 12.83
N ILE A 195 9.34 -4.97 13.03
CA ILE A 195 8.72 -4.57 14.28
C ILE A 195 9.30 -5.40 15.43
N SER A 196 9.37 -6.73 15.27
CA SER A 196 9.95 -7.63 16.28
C SER A 196 11.41 -7.30 16.58
N LYS A 197 12.19 -6.93 15.56
CA LYS A 197 13.59 -6.52 15.72
C LYS A 197 13.71 -5.29 16.61
N ILE A 198 12.95 -4.23 16.35
CA ILE A 198 12.97 -3.01 17.18
C ILE A 198 12.46 -3.28 18.60
N VAL A 199 11.39 -4.06 18.73
CA VAL A 199 10.79 -4.35 20.06
C VAL A 199 11.77 -5.10 20.95
N LYS A 200 12.62 -5.96 20.38
CA LYS A 200 13.63 -6.76 21.10
C LYS A 200 14.97 -6.04 21.24
N ASN A 201 15.17 -4.89 20.57
CA ASN A 201 16.41 -4.15 20.67
C ASN A 201 16.56 -3.52 22.05
N GLU A 202 17.67 -3.81 22.72
CA GLU A 202 17.99 -3.30 24.08
C GLU A 202 18.14 -1.78 24.11
N ASP A 203 18.61 -1.16 23.01
CA ASP A 203 18.74 0.30 22.89
C ASP A 203 17.39 1.01 23.01
N PHE A 204 16.27 0.33 22.69
CA PHE A 204 14.90 0.84 22.84
C PHE A 204 14.13 0.16 23.98
N SER A 205 14.86 -0.23 25.01
CA SER A 205 14.34 -0.88 26.22
C SER A 205 13.32 -0.01 26.98
N ASP A 206 12.72 -0.57 28.00
CA ASP A 206 11.82 0.18 28.86
C ASP A 206 12.53 1.28 29.66
N SER A 207 13.83 1.14 29.90
CA SER A 207 14.67 2.20 30.48
C SER A 207 14.74 3.40 29.53
N PHE A 208 15.04 3.19 28.25
CA PHE A 208 14.98 4.23 27.22
C PHE A 208 13.62 4.93 27.20
N MET A 209 12.53 4.16 27.22
CA MET A 209 11.18 4.70 27.21
C MET A 209 10.85 5.52 28.48
N LYS A 210 11.34 5.10 29.65
CA LYS A 210 11.19 5.86 30.92
C LYS A 210 11.97 7.18 30.85
N THR A 211 13.16 7.17 30.27
CA THR A 211 14.00 8.36 30.10
C THR A 211 13.36 9.36 29.15
N LEU A 212 12.80 8.91 28.02
CA LEU A 212 12.05 9.78 27.10
C LEU A 212 10.84 10.43 27.80
N LYS A 213 10.08 9.65 28.60
CA LYS A 213 8.96 10.16 29.37
C LYS A 213 9.38 11.19 30.43
N PHE A 214 10.54 11.00 31.03
CA PHE A 214 11.11 11.94 31.96
C PHE A 214 11.49 13.26 31.28
N PHE A 215 12.13 13.23 30.12
CA PHE A 215 12.49 14.43 29.36
C PHE A 215 11.24 15.23 28.98
N TYR A 216 10.18 14.56 28.54
CA TYR A 216 8.94 15.22 28.20
C TYR A 216 8.24 15.86 29.41
N LYS A 217 8.17 15.16 30.55
CA LYS A 217 7.57 15.72 31.76
C LYS A 217 8.34 16.92 32.33
N LYS A 218 9.67 16.93 32.21
CA LYS A 218 10.52 18.07 32.63
C LYS A 218 10.36 19.29 31.74
N LYS A 219 9.97 19.13 30.45
CA LYS A 219 9.62 20.28 29.59
C LYS A 219 8.56 21.17 30.26
N ILE A 220 7.58 20.53 30.95
CA ILE A 220 6.42 21.23 31.56
C ILE A 220 6.82 21.99 32.83
N LYS A 221 7.89 21.58 33.52
CA LYS A 221 8.19 22.11 34.87
C LYS A 221 9.37 23.05 35.02
N ASN A 222 10.38 23.04 34.09
CA ASN A 222 11.62 23.80 34.30
C ASN A 222 12.32 24.31 33.04
N ARG A 223 12.39 25.65 32.89
CA ARG A 223 13.14 26.35 31.85
C ARG A 223 14.68 26.36 32.06
N ARG A 224 15.24 25.77 33.12
CA ARG A 224 16.64 25.98 33.57
C ARG A 224 17.54 24.77 33.52
N LEU A 225 17.57 23.93 32.48
CA LEU A 225 18.47 22.76 32.48
C LEU A 225 19.25 22.60 31.16
N GLY A 226 20.32 23.39 31.02
CA GLY A 226 21.32 23.17 29.97
C GLY A 226 21.97 21.77 29.99
N PHE A 227 22.10 21.17 31.17
CA PHE A 227 22.66 19.82 31.34
C PHE A 227 21.79 18.71 30.69
N CYS A 228 20.51 18.96 30.52
CA CYS A 228 19.59 17.99 29.91
C CYS A 228 19.60 18.02 28.38
N ARG A 229 20.17 19.08 27.75
CA ARG A 229 20.16 19.25 26.29
C ARG A 229 21.08 18.25 25.62
N ASN A 230 22.31 18.12 26.07
CA ASN A 230 23.30 17.22 25.47
C ASN A 230 22.83 15.77 25.52
N SER A 231 22.27 15.33 26.64
CA SER A 231 21.70 13.99 26.77
C SER A 231 20.53 13.77 25.79
N LYS A 232 19.67 14.76 25.61
CA LYS A 232 18.57 14.67 24.62
C LYS A 232 19.08 14.58 23.19
N ILE A 233 20.12 15.33 22.84
CA ILE A 233 20.78 15.28 21.52
C ILE A 233 21.38 13.89 21.31
N GLU A 234 22.02 13.31 22.30
CA GLU A 234 22.59 11.96 22.24
C GLU A 234 21.50 10.90 21.96
N TYR A 235 20.33 11.01 22.61
CA TYR A 235 19.19 10.14 22.31
C TYR A 235 18.68 10.31 20.89
N LEU A 236 18.63 11.54 20.34
CA LEU A 236 18.25 11.75 18.95
C LEU A 236 19.27 11.18 17.98
N LYS A 237 20.57 11.29 18.29
CA LYS A 237 21.64 10.67 17.48
C LYS A 237 21.47 9.15 17.44
N ASN A 238 21.24 8.52 18.58
CA ASN A 238 20.98 7.08 18.64
C ASN A 238 19.77 6.68 17.78
N VAL A 239 18.64 7.41 17.86
CA VAL A 239 17.48 7.17 16.99
C VAL A 239 17.85 7.30 15.51
N TYR A 240 18.67 8.28 15.18
CA TYR A 240 19.12 8.50 13.81
C TYR A 240 20.05 7.40 13.30
N ASP A 241 20.92 6.89 14.14
CA ASP A 241 21.81 5.77 13.79
C ASP A 241 20.99 4.49 13.49
N HIS A 242 19.85 4.32 14.16
CA HIS A 242 18.90 3.25 13.94
C HIS A 242 17.75 3.58 12.97
N ARG A 243 17.81 4.71 12.26
CA ARG A 243 16.69 5.19 11.39
C ARG A 243 16.22 4.16 10.38
N TYR A 244 17.12 3.34 9.86
CA TYR A 244 16.77 2.31 8.88
C TYR A 244 15.85 1.25 9.49
N ASP A 245 16.11 0.82 10.72
CA ASP A 245 15.24 -0.10 11.45
C ASP A 245 13.87 0.52 11.74
N PHE A 246 13.82 1.81 12.03
CA PHE A 246 12.55 2.54 12.16
C PHE A 246 11.76 2.60 10.86
N PHE A 247 12.42 2.80 9.71
CA PHE A 247 11.74 2.76 8.42
C PHE A 247 11.19 1.38 8.10
N LEU A 248 11.96 0.34 8.36
CA LEU A 248 11.52 -1.04 8.16
C LEU A 248 10.31 -1.37 9.04
N ALA A 249 10.33 -0.99 10.31
CA ALA A 249 9.20 -1.21 11.21
C ALA A 249 7.98 -0.36 10.84
N LEU A 250 8.17 0.87 10.38
CA LEU A 250 7.09 1.72 9.88
C LEU A 250 6.47 1.12 8.61
N TYR A 251 7.28 0.58 7.71
CA TYR A 251 6.78 -0.11 6.51
C TYR A 251 5.96 -1.35 6.87
N ASP A 252 6.47 -2.20 7.77
CA ASP A 252 5.74 -3.37 8.27
C ASP A 252 4.39 -2.95 8.87
N PHE A 253 4.40 -1.94 9.74
CA PHE A 253 3.21 -1.36 10.34
C PHE A 253 2.21 -0.87 9.27
N SER A 254 2.67 -0.02 8.36
CA SER A 254 1.82 0.59 7.32
C SER A 254 1.19 -0.46 6.42
N ARG A 255 1.94 -1.51 6.09
CA ARG A 255 1.50 -2.64 5.27
C ARG A 255 0.40 -3.45 5.95
N ILE A 256 0.55 -3.76 7.24
CA ILE A 256 -0.46 -4.50 8.02
C ILE A 256 -1.76 -3.71 8.09
N PHE A 257 -1.70 -2.42 8.43
CA PHE A 257 -2.89 -1.58 8.52
C PHE A 257 -3.54 -1.35 7.16
N MET A 258 -2.77 -1.16 6.10
CA MET A 258 -3.29 -1.08 4.73
C MET A 258 -4.06 -2.35 4.35
N PHE A 259 -3.48 -3.53 4.56
CA PHE A 259 -4.16 -4.80 4.28
C PHE A 259 -5.42 -4.98 5.12
N TRP A 260 -5.38 -4.57 6.38
CA TRP A 260 -6.56 -4.65 7.23
C TRP A 260 -7.66 -3.72 6.76
N ASN A 261 -7.37 -2.47 6.42
CA ASN A 261 -8.35 -1.54 5.89
C ASN A 261 -9.04 -2.09 4.65
N ILE A 262 -8.29 -2.78 3.78
CA ILE A 262 -8.86 -3.47 2.62
C ILE A 262 -9.71 -4.67 3.09
N ALA A 263 -9.22 -5.47 4.02
CA ALA A 263 -9.89 -6.69 4.49
C ALA A 263 -11.25 -6.42 5.16
N THR A 264 -11.37 -5.30 5.88
CA THR A 264 -12.57 -4.91 6.63
C THR A 264 -13.43 -3.87 5.92
N SER A 265 -13.04 -3.43 4.73
CA SER A 265 -13.78 -2.42 3.97
C SER A 265 -15.14 -2.97 3.48
N ASP A 266 -16.16 -2.10 3.50
CA ASP A 266 -17.51 -2.39 2.96
C ASP A 266 -17.56 -2.38 1.42
N LEU A 267 -16.44 -2.62 0.76
CA LEU A 267 -16.34 -2.55 -0.70
C LEU A 267 -17.06 -3.71 -1.40
N GLY A 268 -17.30 -4.82 -0.72
CA GLY A 268 -18.02 -5.97 -1.27
C GLY A 268 -17.20 -6.78 -2.28
N TYR A 269 -15.88 -6.83 -2.13
CA TYR A 269 -15.03 -7.66 -2.97
C TYR A 269 -15.12 -9.15 -2.60
N VAL A 270 -14.74 -10.00 -3.55
CA VAL A 270 -14.49 -11.43 -3.35
C VAL A 270 -13.02 -11.75 -3.58
N PHE A 271 -12.57 -12.87 -3.03
CA PHE A 271 -11.22 -13.36 -3.33
C PHE A 271 -11.20 -14.00 -4.72
N ALA A 272 -10.32 -13.49 -5.59
CA ALA A 272 -10.10 -14.06 -6.89
C ALA A 272 -9.50 -15.47 -6.79
N LYS A 273 -9.94 -16.40 -7.61
CA LYS A 273 -9.30 -17.72 -7.72
C LYS A 273 -8.17 -17.63 -8.72
N ILE A 274 -6.95 -17.60 -8.21
CA ILE A 274 -5.75 -17.38 -8.99
C ILE A 274 -5.05 -18.72 -9.17
N TYR A 275 -4.65 -19.00 -10.40
CA TYR A 275 -3.94 -20.22 -10.79
C TYR A 275 -2.53 -19.90 -11.29
N ASP A 276 -1.61 -20.79 -11.05
CA ASP A 276 -0.34 -20.80 -11.78
C ASP A 276 -0.62 -21.12 -13.26
N VAL A 277 0.12 -20.49 -14.16
CA VAL A 277 0.03 -20.78 -15.61
C VAL A 277 0.33 -22.25 -15.90
N LYS A 278 1.20 -22.88 -15.10
CA LYS A 278 1.53 -24.30 -15.21
C LYS A 278 0.34 -25.22 -14.90
N GLU A 279 -0.53 -24.83 -13.96
CA GLU A 279 -1.72 -25.61 -13.58
C GLU A 279 -2.78 -25.66 -14.68
N LYS A 280 -2.88 -24.58 -15.46
CA LYS A 280 -3.89 -24.46 -16.53
C LYS A 280 -3.35 -24.75 -17.92
N ASN A 281 -2.02 -24.89 -18.10
CA ASN A 281 -1.32 -25.07 -19.37
C ASN A 281 -1.58 -23.95 -20.43
N THR A 282 -2.54 -23.08 -20.18
CA THR A 282 -2.92 -21.93 -21.03
C THR A 282 -3.33 -20.76 -20.14
N PRO A 283 -3.14 -19.53 -20.61
CA PRO A 283 -3.74 -18.36 -19.95
C PRO A 283 -5.26 -18.51 -19.91
N PHE A 284 -5.82 -18.22 -18.75
CA PHE A 284 -7.22 -18.46 -18.44
C PHE A 284 -7.82 -17.25 -17.72
N LEU A 285 -9.05 -16.91 -18.07
CA LEU A 285 -9.85 -15.91 -17.38
C LEU A 285 -11.33 -16.33 -17.43
N LYS A 286 -11.95 -16.49 -16.27
CA LYS A 286 -13.39 -16.71 -16.11
C LYS A 286 -13.97 -15.63 -15.23
N VAL A 287 -15.05 -15.01 -15.69
CA VAL A 287 -15.70 -13.91 -14.99
C VAL A 287 -17.22 -14.09 -15.02
N GLU A 288 -17.86 -13.89 -13.87
CA GLU A 288 -19.31 -13.86 -13.76
C GLU A 288 -19.74 -12.63 -12.94
N LYS A 289 -20.68 -11.85 -13.49
CA LYS A 289 -21.35 -10.72 -12.82
C LYS A 289 -20.37 -9.74 -12.16
N MET A 290 -19.65 -9.01 -12.96
CA MET A 290 -18.73 -7.95 -12.48
C MET A 290 -19.51 -6.80 -11.84
N CYS A 291 -18.87 -6.15 -10.89
CA CYS A 291 -19.35 -4.92 -10.29
C CYS A 291 -18.35 -3.79 -10.52
N ASN A 292 -18.85 -2.63 -10.86
CA ASN A 292 -18.01 -1.44 -10.96
C ASN A 292 -17.77 -0.88 -9.55
N ILE A 293 -16.51 -0.87 -9.11
CA ILE A 293 -16.10 -0.40 -7.77
C ILE A 293 -16.51 1.05 -7.50
N TYR A 294 -16.59 1.88 -8.53
CA TYR A 294 -16.84 3.32 -8.36
C TYR A 294 -18.31 3.67 -8.12
N ASN A 295 -19.24 2.88 -8.66
CA ASN A 295 -20.68 3.16 -8.56
C ASN A 295 -21.51 1.97 -8.09
N LYS A 296 -20.86 0.84 -7.76
CA LYS A 296 -21.50 -0.42 -7.33
C LYS A 296 -22.51 -0.98 -8.33
N LYS A 297 -22.51 -0.49 -9.59
CA LYS A 297 -23.39 -1.00 -10.63
C LYS A 297 -22.92 -2.37 -11.08
N GLN A 298 -23.81 -3.34 -11.01
CA GLN A 298 -23.52 -4.69 -11.47
C GLN A 298 -23.58 -4.76 -13.01
N ILE A 299 -22.61 -5.46 -13.59
CA ILE A 299 -22.56 -5.82 -15.00
C ILE A 299 -22.83 -7.32 -15.07
N ASN A 300 -23.95 -7.70 -15.67
CA ASN A 300 -24.43 -9.09 -15.67
C ASN A 300 -23.73 -9.98 -16.70
N ASP A 301 -22.71 -9.49 -17.37
CA ASP A 301 -21.99 -10.24 -18.37
C ASP A 301 -21.21 -11.39 -17.72
N THR A 302 -21.31 -12.57 -18.33
CA THR A 302 -20.56 -13.76 -17.96
C THR A 302 -19.74 -14.20 -19.16
N PHE A 303 -18.46 -14.37 -18.99
CA PHE A 303 -17.61 -14.87 -20.06
C PHE A 303 -16.45 -15.70 -19.52
N THR A 304 -16.02 -16.64 -20.36
CA THR A 304 -14.82 -17.45 -20.11
C THR A 304 -13.90 -17.33 -21.30
N LEU A 305 -12.67 -16.93 -21.04
CA LEU A 305 -11.62 -16.81 -22.05
C LEU A 305 -10.57 -17.88 -21.77
N ASN A 306 -10.42 -18.82 -22.71
CA ASN A 306 -9.30 -19.74 -22.74
C ASN A 306 -8.37 -19.28 -23.86
N LEU A 307 -7.22 -18.73 -23.49
CA LEU A 307 -6.25 -18.25 -24.45
C LEU A 307 -5.33 -19.42 -24.84
N ASN A 308 -5.42 -19.87 -26.10
CA ASN A 308 -4.60 -20.99 -26.59
C ASN A 308 -3.11 -20.63 -26.66
N LYS A 309 -2.24 -21.68 -26.64
CA LYS A 309 -0.77 -21.55 -26.72
C LYS A 309 -0.25 -20.74 -27.92
N SER A 310 -1.05 -20.56 -28.96
CA SER A 310 -0.71 -19.86 -30.20
C SER A 310 -0.94 -18.35 -30.19
N GLY A 311 -1.35 -17.76 -29.04
CA GLY A 311 -1.61 -16.32 -28.96
C GLY A 311 -2.93 -15.95 -29.64
N THR A 312 -4.04 -16.24 -28.99
CA THR A 312 -5.36 -15.93 -29.52
C THR A 312 -5.74 -14.49 -29.18
N PHE A 313 -6.09 -13.72 -30.21
CA PHE A 313 -6.75 -12.43 -30.04
C PHE A 313 -8.23 -12.68 -29.69
N VAL A 314 -8.70 -12.11 -28.61
CA VAL A 314 -10.12 -12.13 -28.30
C VAL A 314 -10.71 -10.80 -28.72
N VAL A 315 -11.53 -10.83 -29.79
CA VAL A 315 -12.33 -9.69 -30.22
C VAL A 315 -13.69 -9.79 -29.56
N MET A 316 -13.95 -9.00 -28.55
CA MET A 316 -15.30 -8.88 -28.00
C MET A 316 -16.10 -7.89 -28.83
N LYS A 317 -17.06 -8.39 -29.61
CA LYS A 317 -18.05 -7.56 -30.29
C LYS A 317 -19.18 -7.28 -29.29
N LEU A 318 -19.25 -6.06 -28.83
CA LEU A 318 -20.28 -5.60 -27.90
C LEU A 318 -21.23 -4.68 -28.64
N ASN A 319 -22.52 -4.86 -28.45
CA ASN A 319 -23.58 -4.21 -29.25
C ASN A 319 -23.75 -2.69 -29.00
N ASN A 320 -23.03 -2.13 -28.03
CA ASN A 320 -23.14 -0.70 -27.70
C ASN A 320 -21.79 -0.13 -27.25
N VAL A 321 -21.27 0.84 -27.98
CA VAL A 321 -19.93 1.44 -27.80
C VAL A 321 -19.72 2.01 -26.39
N PHE A 322 -20.73 2.63 -25.79
CA PHE A 322 -20.64 3.18 -24.43
C PHE A 322 -20.55 2.09 -23.36
N HIS A 323 -21.32 1.02 -23.50
CA HIS A 323 -21.23 -0.13 -22.58
C HIS A 323 -19.89 -0.86 -22.70
N ASN A 324 -19.33 -0.91 -23.87
CA ASN A 324 -18.08 -1.59 -24.18
C ASN A 324 -16.90 -1.03 -23.39
N ASN A 325 -16.73 0.29 -23.40
CA ASN A 325 -15.65 0.94 -22.67
C ASN A 325 -15.75 0.73 -21.16
N ILE A 326 -16.96 0.74 -20.62
CA ILE A 326 -17.20 0.53 -19.18
C ILE A 326 -16.92 -0.92 -18.81
N THR A 327 -17.44 -1.88 -19.57
CA THR A 327 -17.23 -3.32 -19.30
C THR A 327 -15.76 -3.69 -19.39
N THR A 328 -15.06 -3.25 -20.44
CA THR A 328 -13.63 -3.49 -20.59
C THR A 328 -12.82 -2.86 -19.47
N LYS A 329 -13.12 -1.62 -19.11
CA LYS A 329 -12.45 -0.92 -18.00
C LYS A 329 -12.66 -1.63 -16.67
N VAL A 330 -13.89 -2.07 -16.39
CA VAL A 330 -14.22 -2.81 -15.17
C VAL A 330 -13.55 -4.17 -15.14
N LEU A 331 -13.47 -4.87 -16.27
CA LEU A 331 -12.75 -6.13 -16.38
C LEU A 331 -11.26 -5.96 -16.07
N LEU A 332 -10.61 -5.02 -16.76
CA LEU A 332 -9.17 -4.76 -16.59
C LEU A 332 -8.86 -4.29 -15.17
N LEU A 333 -9.73 -3.51 -14.56
CA LEU A 333 -9.60 -3.10 -13.16
C LEU A 333 -9.69 -4.29 -12.20
N ASN A 334 -10.56 -5.27 -12.45
CA ASN A 334 -10.63 -6.50 -11.67
C ASN A 334 -9.38 -7.38 -11.87
N VAL A 335 -8.87 -7.51 -13.09
CA VAL A 335 -7.58 -8.17 -13.36
C VAL A 335 -6.47 -7.47 -12.59
N TYR A 336 -6.40 -6.15 -12.65
CA TYR A 336 -5.41 -5.34 -11.93
C TYR A 336 -5.45 -5.60 -10.43
N LEU A 337 -6.62 -5.47 -9.81
CA LEU A 337 -6.80 -5.68 -8.37
C LEU A 337 -6.50 -7.13 -7.94
N SER A 338 -6.79 -8.10 -8.80
CA SER A 338 -6.44 -9.49 -8.52
C SER A 338 -4.92 -9.71 -8.48
N GLN A 339 -4.15 -8.94 -9.26
CA GLN A 339 -2.69 -9.00 -9.25
C GLN A 339 -2.05 -8.09 -8.19
N VAL A 340 -2.77 -7.08 -7.69
CA VAL A 340 -2.30 -6.27 -6.56
C VAL A 340 -2.58 -6.97 -5.23
N PHE A 341 -3.82 -7.44 -5.01
CA PHE A 341 -4.30 -7.90 -3.71
C PHE A 341 -4.93 -9.30 -3.71
N GLY A 342 -5.08 -9.94 -4.85
CA GLY A 342 -5.81 -11.20 -4.96
C GLY A 342 -7.33 -11.07 -4.81
N ILE A 343 -7.89 -9.88 -5.03
CA ILE A 343 -9.33 -9.58 -4.88
C ILE A 343 -9.96 -9.13 -6.19
N SER A 344 -11.28 -9.26 -6.28
CA SER A 344 -12.06 -8.78 -7.42
C SER A 344 -13.47 -8.33 -6.99
N PHE A 345 -14.11 -7.54 -7.83
CA PHE A 345 -15.50 -7.11 -7.69
C PHE A 345 -16.38 -7.85 -8.70
N ALA A 346 -16.50 -9.15 -8.52
CA ALA A 346 -17.31 -10.04 -9.37
C ALA A 346 -17.91 -11.15 -8.51
N LYS A 347 -18.96 -11.82 -8.99
CA LYS A 347 -19.48 -13.00 -8.29
C LYS A 347 -18.50 -14.16 -8.35
N ILE A 348 -17.93 -14.39 -9.54
CA ILE A 348 -16.83 -15.35 -9.77
C ILE A 348 -15.75 -14.66 -10.58
N PHE A 349 -14.52 -14.77 -10.14
CA PHE A 349 -13.35 -14.27 -10.84
C PHE A 349 -12.21 -15.28 -10.70
N GLU A 350 -11.89 -15.94 -11.80
CA GLU A 350 -10.82 -16.94 -11.86
C GLU A 350 -9.87 -16.58 -12.99
N LEU A 351 -8.57 -16.58 -12.72
CA LEU A 351 -7.56 -16.22 -13.71
C LEU A 351 -6.23 -16.91 -13.47
N THR A 352 -5.44 -17.01 -14.52
CA THR A 352 -3.99 -17.17 -14.42
C THR A 352 -3.34 -15.78 -14.32
N VAL A 353 -2.17 -15.70 -13.71
CA VAL A 353 -1.45 -14.43 -13.57
C VAL A 353 -0.96 -13.94 -14.94
N PHE A 354 -1.15 -12.66 -15.23
CA PHE A 354 -0.70 -12.00 -16.45
C PHE A 354 0.63 -11.30 -16.24
N ASN A 355 1.55 -11.43 -17.20
CA ASN A 355 2.85 -10.74 -17.17
C ASN A 355 2.74 -9.28 -17.61
N ARG A 356 1.65 -8.92 -18.31
CA ARG A 356 1.42 -7.56 -18.80
C ARG A 356 -0.07 -7.26 -18.94
N ILE A 357 -0.46 -6.06 -18.56
CA ILE A 357 -1.81 -5.52 -18.73
C ILE A 357 -1.67 -4.22 -19.53
N ASP A 358 -2.16 -4.22 -20.75
CA ASP A 358 -2.18 -3.05 -21.62
C ASP A 358 -3.62 -2.59 -21.84
N THR A 359 -3.86 -1.30 -21.73
CA THR A 359 -5.17 -0.69 -21.98
C THR A 359 -5.05 0.29 -23.15
N GLN A 360 -5.52 -0.09 -24.32
CA GLN A 360 -5.70 0.85 -25.42
C GLN A 360 -7.19 1.24 -25.49
N ILE A 361 -7.63 2.11 -24.58
CA ILE A 361 -8.97 2.68 -24.66
C ILE A 361 -8.87 3.91 -25.56
N SER A 362 -9.21 3.75 -26.84
CA SER A 362 -9.36 4.90 -27.74
C SER A 362 -10.47 5.80 -27.19
N LYS A 363 -10.13 7.07 -26.95
CA LYS A 363 -11.17 8.10 -26.82
C LYS A 363 -11.82 8.18 -28.20
N ILE A 364 -12.99 7.57 -28.33
CA ILE A 364 -13.87 7.90 -29.44
C ILE A 364 -14.40 9.28 -29.13
N ILE A 365 -13.88 10.25 -29.87
CA ILE A 365 -14.33 11.64 -29.90
C ILE A 365 -15.74 11.71 -30.45
#